data_ee3d7d22d8a5f039865294a75d8aeabc
#
_entry.id   ee3d7d22d8a5f039865294a75d8aeabc
#
_cell.length_a   1.000
_cell.length_b   1.000
_cell.length_c   1.000
_cell.angle_alpha   90.00
_cell.angle_beta   90.00
_cell.angle_gamma   90.00
#
_symmetry.space_group_name_H-M   'P 1'
#
loop_
_entity.id
_entity.type
_entity.pdbx_description
1 polymer ?
#
loop_
_entity_poly.entity_id
_entity_poly.type
_entity_poly.pdbx_seq_one_letter_code
_entity_poly.pdbx_strand_id
1 'polypeptide(L)'
;MKKVLFVIAKTDFRDEEYFIPKSILEKEFIVETASNGNKGEIALGFLGGEANIDVNINDVNVDDYEAIIFVGGAGALKNLDNEDSYKLIKETIEKNKLLCAICIAPTILEKAGVLKGKKATVWHSDLDKSPIKVLEENGAIFVDEDVVEDGNIITANGPKAAEKFGQKILKKLK
;
A
#
# COMPACT_ATOMS: atom_id res chain seq x y z
N MET A 1 2.06 19.61 10.80
CA MET A 1 2.75 18.57 10.01
C MET A 1 1.77 17.92 9.05
N LYS A 2 2.23 17.64 7.85
CA LYS A 2 1.46 16.91 6.84
C LYS A 2 1.26 15.46 7.27
N LYS A 3 0.21 14.83 6.75
CA LYS A 3 -0.17 13.47 7.11
C LYS A 3 0.04 12.50 5.95
N VAL A 4 0.38 11.25 6.28
CA VAL A 4 0.34 10.12 5.37
C VAL A 4 -0.50 9.01 5.99
N LEU A 5 -1.13 8.19 5.14
CA LEU A 5 -2.02 7.13 5.58
C LEU A 5 -1.51 5.77 5.12
N PHE A 6 -1.36 4.85 6.07
CA PHE A 6 -1.19 3.43 5.74
C PHE A 6 -2.56 2.74 5.76
N VAL A 7 -2.78 1.87 4.79
CA VAL A 7 -3.97 1.01 4.73
C VAL A 7 -3.51 -0.42 4.96
N ILE A 8 -3.98 -1.04 6.04
CA ILE A 8 -3.60 -2.38 6.45
C ILE A 8 -4.83 -3.26 6.67
N ALA A 9 -4.70 -4.57 6.44
CA ALA A 9 -5.72 -5.53 6.83
C ALA A 9 -5.83 -5.58 8.36
N LYS A 10 -7.02 -5.74 8.90
CA LYS A 10 -7.23 -5.89 10.35
C LYS A 10 -6.53 -7.13 10.89
N THR A 11 -6.40 -8.19 10.08
CA THR A 11 -5.69 -9.42 10.44
C THR A 11 -4.68 -9.79 9.36
N ASP A 12 -3.51 -10.26 9.80
CA ASP A 12 -2.44 -10.78 8.93
C ASP A 12 -1.89 -9.77 7.90
N PHE A 13 -1.79 -8.49 8.28
CA PHE A 13 -0.94 -7.58 7.51
C PHE A 13 0.52 -7.98 7.70
N ARG A 14 1.36 -7.69 6.71
CA ARG A 14 2.78 -8.02 6.83
C ARG A 14 3.51 -6.96 7.66
N ASP A 15 4.00 -7.38 8.80
CA ASP A 15 4.57 -6.50 9.85
C ASP A 15 5.68 -5.59 9.32
N GLU A 16 6.69 -6.15 8.63
CA GLU A 16 7.82 -5.37 8.14
C GLU A 16 7.39 -4.30 7.13
N GLU A 17 6.39 -4.61 6.32
CA GLU A 17 5.89 -3.70 5.28
C GLU A 17 5.12 -2.51 5.85
N TYR A 18 4.68 -2.62 7.08
CA TYR A 18 4.01 -1.55 7.81
C TYR A 18 4.99 -0.82 8.73
N PHE A 19 5.62 -1.54 9.67
CA PHE A 19 6.42 -0.92 10.72
C PHE A 19 7.70 -0.25 10.21
N ILE A 20 8.39 -0.82 9.22
CA ILE A 20 9.63 -0.25 8.70
C ILE A 20 9.37 1.06 7.95
N PRO A 21 8.49 1.13 6.94
CA PRO A 21 8.20 2.39 6.28
C PRO A 21 7.58 3.43 7.24
N LYS A 22 6.73 2.98 8.16
CA LYS A 22 6.13 3.85 9.17
C LYS A 22 7.22 4.56 9.99
N SER A 23 8.19 3.82 10.50
CA SER A 23 9.28 4.40 11.31
C SER A 23 10.13 5.41 10.54
N ILE A 24 10.21 5.26 9.22
CA ILE A 24 10.93 6.20 8.35
C ILE A 24 10.11 7.47 8.17
N LEU A 25 8.82 7.33 7.86
CA LEU A 25 7.95 8.46 7.54
C LEU A 25 7.54 9.29 8.75
N GLU A 26 7.38 8.68 9.92
CA GLU A 26 6.95 9.39 11.13
C GLU A 26 7.98 10.39 11.68
N LYS A 27 9.18 10.39 11.13
CA LYS A 27 10.19 11.41 11.43
C LYS A 27 9.80 12.79 10.87
N GLU A 28 9.00 12.82 9.80
CA GLU A 28 8.66 14.05 9.10
C GLU A 28 7.15 14.24 8.84
N PHE A 29 6.36 13.21 9.08
CA PHE A 29 4.92 13.22 8.84
C PHE A 29 4.16 12.67 10.04
N ILE A 30 2.92 13.11 10.20
CA ILE A 30 1.98 12.41 11.05
C ILE A 30 1.52 11.18 10.28
N VAL A 31 1.69 9.99 10.86
CA VAL A 31 1.28 8.74 10.24
C VAL A 31 -0.01 8.26 10.88
N GLU A 32 -1.05 8.09 10.07
CA GLU A 32 -2.31 7.49 10.48
C GLU A 32 -2.50 6.15 9.78
N THR A 33 -3.35 5.31 10.35
CA THR A 33 -3.60 3.96 9.88
C THR A 33 -5.09 3.73 9.64
N ALA A 34 -5.43 3.36 8.41
CA ALA A 34 -6.77 2.92 8.04
C ALA A 34 -6.81 1.40 7.91
N SER A 35 -7.97 0.83 8.09
CA SER A 35 -8.18 -0.60 7.96
C SER A 35 -9.65 -0.91 7.66
N ASN A 36 -9.94 -2.18 7.35
CA ASN A 36 -11.30 -2.71 7.30
C ASN A 36 -11.92 -2.88 8.70
N GLY A 37 -11.14 -2.68 9.76
CA GLY A 37 -11.66 -2.56 11.12
C GLY A 37 -12.07 -1.13 11.45
N ASN A 38 -12.61 -0.93 12.67
CA ASN A 38 -13.10 0.35 13.11
C ASN A 38 -12.07 1.13 13.92
N LYS A 39 -12.22 2.46 13.94
CA LYS A 39 -11.39 3.32 14.78
C LYS A 39 -11.39 2.84 16.22
N GLY A 40 -10.22 2.77 16.81
CA GLY A 40 -10.01 2.31 18.18
C GLY A 40 -9.77 0.81 18.32
N GLU A 41 -10.04 0.01 17.29
CA GLU A 41 -9.69 -1.39 17.28
C GLU A 41 -8.20 -1.59 16.98
N ILE A 42 -7.69 -2.77 17.28
CA ILE A 42 -6.30 -3.15 17.05
C ILE A 42 -6.23 -4.11 15.87
N ALA A 43 -5.41 -3.79 14.88
CA ALA A 43 -5.06 -4.71 13.81
C ALA A 43 -3.88 -5.58 14.23
N LEU A 44 -3.91 -6.86 13.84
CA LEU A 44 -2.87 -7.84 14.18
C LEU A 44 -2.09 -8.25 12.92
N GLY A 45 -0.78 -8.09 12.98
CA GLY A 45 0.12 -8.53 11.93
C GLY A 45 0.35 -10.03 11.94
N PHE A 46 0.76 -10.56 10.81
CA PHE A 46 1.07 -11.99 10.64
C PHE A 46 2.15 -12.46 11.63
N LEU A 47 3.12 -11.62 11.96
CA LEU A 47 4.19 -11.91 12.91
C LEU A 47 3.87 -11.45 14.34
N GLY A 48 2.63 -11.04 14.60
CA GLY A 48 2.17 -10.68 15.94
C GLY A 48 2.25 -9.20 16.30
N GLY A 49 2.65 -8.33 15.37
CA GLY A 49 2.66 -6.89 15.60
C GLY A 49 1.25 -6.35 15.78
N GLU A 50 1.10 -5.31 16.60
CA GLU A 50 -0.18 -4.66 16.86
C GLU A 50 -0.16 -3.23 16.33
N ALA A 51 -1.25 -2.82 15.69
CA ALA A 51 -1.41 -1.47 15.18
C ALA A 51 -2.78 -0.91 15.53
N ASN A 52 -2.82 0.30 16.07
CA ASN A 52 -4.08 0.98 16.33
C ASN A 52 -4.69 1.46 15.02
N ILE A 53 -5.99 1.24 14.86
CA ILE A 53 -6.74 1.75 13.70
C ILE A 53 -7.23 3.16 14.04
N ASP A 54 -6.76 4.13 13.27
CA ASP A 54 -7.14 5.55 13.44
C ASP A 54 -8.43 5.89 12.70
N VAL A 55 -8.70 5.20 11.58
CA VAL A 55 -9.88 5.46 10.75
C VAL A 55 -10.29 4.20 10.00
N ASN A 56 -11.61 3.97 9.87
CA ASN A 56 -12.10 2.93 8.98
C ASN A 56 -11.88 3.36 7.53
N ILE A 57 -11.54 2.42 6.65
CA ILE A 57 -11.25 2.72 5.23
C ILE A 57 -12.37 3.50 4.53
N ASN A 58 -13.63 3.28 4.94
CA ASN A 58 -14.79 3.97 4.37
C ASN A 58 -14.91 5.43 4.81
N ASP A 59 -14.24 5.81 5.89
CA ASP A 59 -14.31 7.15 6.47
C ASP A 59 -13.09 8.01 6.12
N VAL A 60 -12.19 7.51 5.26
CA VAL A 60 -10.98 8.23 4.85
C VAL A 60 -11.35 9.42 3.97
N ASN A 61 -10.88 10.60 4.36
CA ASN A 61 -10.88 11.79 3.51
C ASN A 61 -9.49 11.95 2.88
N VAL A 62 -9.37 11.68 1.59
CA VAL A 62 -8.10 11.71 0.86
C VAL A 62 -7.41 13.08 0.94
N ASP A 63 -8.19 14.16 1.03
CA ASP A 63 -7.62 15.51 1.09
C ASP A 63 -6.74 15.75 2.33
N ASP A 64 -6.93 14.96 3.37
CA ASP A 64 -6.17 15.10 4.61
C ASP A 64 -4.73 14.54 4.49
N TYR A 65 -4.43 13.80 3.42
CA TYR A 65 -3.17 13.05 3.30
C TYR A 65 -2.36 13.44 2.06
N GLU A 66 -1.04 13.39 2.20
CA GLU A 66 -0.11 13.56 1.08
C GLU A 66 0.10 12.25 0.30
N ALA A 67 -0.03 11.11 0.99
CA ALA A 67 0.15 9.79 0.40
C ALA A 67 -0.79 8.77 1.04
N ILE A 68 -1.22 7.81 0.23
CA ILE A 68 -1.99 6.62 0.65
C ILE A 68 -1.14 5.39 0.34
N ILE A 69 -0.86 4.56 1.34
CA ILE A 69 0.12 3.47 1.26
C ILE A 69 -0.54 2.15 1.64
N PHE A 70 -0.70 1.26 0.68
CA PHE A 70 -1.30 -0.06 0.88
C PHE A 70 -0.24 -1.10 1.25
N VAL A 71 -0.42 -1.75 2.38
CA VAL A 71 0.46 -2.80 2.89
C VAL A 71 -0.08 -4.17 2.47
N GLY A 72 0.84 -5.08 2.14
CA GLY A 72 0.50 -6.45 1.76
C GLY A 72 0.37 -7.38 2.95
N GLY A 73 0.61 -8.66 2.70
CA GLY A 73 0.50 -9.74 3.66
C GLY A 73 -0.63 -10.68 3.33
N ALA A 74 -0.68 -11.80 4.05
CA ALA A 74 -1.65 -12.87 3.82
C ALA A 74 -3.11 -12.41 3.97
N GLY A 75 -3.36 -11.41 4.82
CA GLY A 75 -4.70 -10.87 5.04
C GLY A 75 -5.15 -9.82 4.03
N ALA A 76 -4.23 -9.28 3.21
CA ALA A 76 -4.55 -8.15 2.34
C ALA A 76 -5.63 -8.49 1.30
N LEU A 77 -5.50 -9.61 0.60
CA LEU A 77 -6.49 -9.99 -0.42
C LEU A 77 -7.85 -10.35 0.17
N LYS A 78 -7.87 -10.89 1.39
CA LYS A 78 -9.13 -11.23 2.07
C LYS A 78 -9.90 -10.00 2.56
N ASN A 79 -9.18 -8.97 2.97
CA ASN A 79 -9.75 -7.84 3.69
C ASN A 79 -9.78 -6.54 2.89
N LEU A 80 -8.90 -6.38 1.91
CA LEU A 80 -8.72 -5.11 1.20
C LEU A 80 -8.99 -5.21 -0.32
N ASP A 81 -9.15 -6.39 -0.86
CA ASP A 81 -9.43 -6.58 -2.30
C ASP A 81 -10.93 -6.45 -2.57
N ASN A 82 -11.46 -5.24 -2.46
CA ASN A 82 -12.88 -4.96 -2.55
C ASN A 82 -13.15 -3.50 -2.97
N GLU A 83 -14.43 -3.18 -3.17
CA GLU A 83 -14.86 -1.87 -3.64
C GLU A 83 -14.44 -0.71 -2.75
N ASP A 84 -14.35 -0.90 -1.44
CA ASP A 84 -13.92 0.15 -0.52
C ASP A 84 -12.50 0.60 -0.83
N SER A 85 -11.59 -0.35 -1.04
CA SER A 85 -10.21 -0.07 -1.46
C SER A 85 -10.16 0.54 -2.85
N TYR A 86 -10.92 0.01 -3.79
CA TYR A 86 -10.91 0.52 -5.18
C TYR A 86 -11.36 1.96 -5.24
N LYS A 87 -12.38 2.33 -4.49
CA LYS A 87 -12.87 3.70 -4.39
C LYS A 87 -11.78 4.63 -3.85
N LEU A 88 -11.15 4.24 -2.74
CA LEU A 88 -10.05 5.00 -2.14
C LEU A 88 -8.88 5.17 -3.10
N ILE A 89 -8.49 4.10 -3.79
CA ILE A 89 -7.40 4.11 -4.77
C ILE A 89 -7.69 5.07 -5.91
N LYS A 90 -8.88 4.99 -6.50
CA LYS A 90 -9.28 5.86 -7.61
C LYS A 90 -9.30 7.34 -7.18
N GLU A 91 -9.86 7.62 -6.02
CA GLU A 91 -9.92 8.97 -5.48
C GLU A 91 -8.52 9.55 -5.22
N THR A 92 -7.60 8.71 -4.74
CA THR A 92 -6.20 9.10 -4.52
C THR A 92 -5.54 9.58 -5.82
N ILE A 93 -5.75 8.83 -6.91
CA ILE A 93 -5.22 9.20 -8.23
C ILE A 93 -5.91 10.47 -8.76
N GLU A 94 -7.23 10.56 -8.67
CA GLU A 94 -8.00 11.71 -9.14
C GLU A 94 -7.55 13.01 -8.46
N LYS A 95 -7.17 12.93 -7.19
CA LYS A 95 -6.70 14.08 -6.41
C LYS A 95 -5.19 14.32 -6.52
N ASN A 96 -4.53 13.61 -7.40
CA ASN A 96 -3.07 13.73 -7.64
C ASN A 96 -2.22 13.52 -6.37
N LYS A 97 -2.70 12.69 -5.46
CA LYS A 97 -1.94 12.29 -4.28
C LYS A 97 -1.02 11.12 -4.61
N LEU A 98 0.03 10.92 -3.81
CA LEU A 98 0.93 9.80 -3.98
C LEU A 98 0.24 8.50 -3.56
N LEU A 99 0.25 7.50 -4.43
CA LEU A 99 -0.32 6.17 -4.19
C LEU A 99 0.80 5.15 -4.15
N CYS A 100 0.88 4.38 -3.07
CA CYS A 100 1.93 3.39 -2.88
C CYS A 100 1.35 2.03 -2.50
N ALA A 101 2.02 0.96 -2.93
CA ALA A 101 1.62 -0.40 -2.56
C ALA A 101 2.82 -1.33 -2.55
N ILE A 102 2.84 -2.28 -1.61
CA ILE A 102 3.96 -3.21 -1.45
C ILE A 102 3.46 -4.67 -1.39
N CYS A 103 4.30 -5.58 -1.85
CA CYS A 103 4.10 -7.03 -1.82
C CYS A 103 2.95 -7.46 -2.73
N ILE A 104 1.87 -7.99 -2.17
CA ILE A 104 0.69 -8.39 -2.93
C ILE A 104 -0.26 -7.20 -3.21
N ALA A 105 -0.12 -6.12 -2.47
CA ALA A 105 -1.03 -4.97 -2.60
C ALA A 105 -1.06 -4.29 -3.98
N PRO A 106 0.02 -4.28 -4.79
CA PRO A 106 -0.07 -3.77 -6.17
C PRO A 106 -1.14 -4.47 -7.01
N THR A 107 -1.50 -5.72 -6.72
CA THR A 107 -2.60 -6.39 -7.42
C THR A 107 -3.95 -5.73 -7.13
N ILE A 108 -4.12 -5.15 -5.95
CA ILE A 108 -5.34 -4.40 -5.59
C ILE A 108 -5.41 -3.10 -6.39
N LEU A 109 -4.27 -2.42 -6.57
CA LEU A 109 -4.19 -1.23 -7.44
C LEU A 109 -4.57 -1.59 -8.87
N GLU A 110 -4.09 -2.73 -9.36
CA GLU A 110 -4.44 -3.21 -10.71
C GLU A 110 -5.94 -3.43 -10.86
N LYS A 111 -6.55 -4.09 -9.90
CA LYS A 111 -8.00 -4.36 -9.92
C LYS A 111 -8.84 -3.08 -9.82
N ALA A 112 -8.30 -2.06 -9.17
CA ALA A 112 -8.93 -0.74 -9.15
C ALA A 112 -8.82 0.00 -10.50
N GLY A 113 -7.99 -0.49 -11.43
CA GLY A 113 -7.89 0.05 -12.78
C GLY A 113 -6.91 1.22 -12.93
N VAL A 114 -6.01 1.46 -11.98
CA VAL A 114 -5.13 2.64 -12.01
C VAL A 114 -3.73 2.36 -12.54
N LEU A 115 -3.40 1.10 -12.88
CA LEU A 115 -2.05 0.74 -13.32
C LEU A 115 -1.90 0.58 -14.84
N LYS A 116 -2.93 0.80 -15.63
CA LYS A 116 -2.85 0.65 -17.09
C LYS A 116 -1.78 1.58 -17.67
N GLY A 117 -0.81 0.99 -18.38
CA GLY A 117 0.30 1.73 -18.98
C GLY A 117 1.36 2.18 -17.96
N LYS A 118 1.22 1.85 -16.70
CA LYS A 118 2.17 2.21 -15.65
C LYS A 118 3.17 1.10 -15.40
N LYS A 119 4.41 1.49 -15.12
CA LYS A 119 5.44 0.56 -14.64
C LYS A 119 5.17 0.27 -13.16
N ALA A 120 5.25 -1.00 -12.79
CA ALA A 120 5.01 -1.44 -11.42
C ALA A 120 5.73 -2.75 -11.13
N THR A 121 5.93 -3.04 -9.85
CA THR A 121 6.38 -4.34 -9.40
C THR A 121 5.37 -4.94 -8.42
N VAL A 122 5.55 -6.21 -8.07
CA VAL A 122 4.68 -6.96 -7.19
C VAL A 122 5.43 -8.14 -6.60
N TRP A 123 4.97 -8.64 -5.47
CA TRP A 123 5.53 -9.87 -4.90
C TRP A 123 5.41 -11.04 -5.88
N HIS A 124 6.49 -11.80 -6.00
CA HIS A 124 6.56 -13.03 -6.77
C HIS A 124 7.69 -13.90 -6.24
N SER A 125 7.68 -15.17 -6.60
CA SER A 125 8.75 -16.09 -6.32
C SER A 125 8.98 -17.00 -7.52
N ASP A 126 10.08 -17.79 -7.50
CA ASP A 126 10.34 -18.76 -8.57
C ASP A 126 9.22 -19.82 -8.66
N LEU A 127 8.55 -20.10 -7.55
CA LEU A 127 7.47 -21.08 -7.46
C LEU A 127 6.08 -20.48 -7.75
N ASP A 128 5.93 -19.18 -7.65
CA ASP A 128 4.64 -18.50 -7.86
C ASP A 128 4.82 -17.15 -8.53
N LYS A 129 4.52 -17.11 -9.82
CA LYS A 129 4.55 -15.89 -10.64
C LYS A 129 3.14 -15.39 -10.97
N SER A 130 2.11 -15.96 -10.34
CA SER A 130 0.73 -15.54 -10.58
C SER A 130 0.46 -14.06 -10.28
N PRO A 131 1.07 -13.43 -9.24
CA PRO A 131 0.85 -12.01 -9.03
C PRO A 131 1.34 -11.12 -10.19
N ILE A 132 2.40 -11.53 -10.89
CA ILE A 132 2.87 -10.81 -12.08
C ILE A 132 1.80 -10.84 -13.17
N LYS A 133 1.16 -11.98 -13.38
CA LYS A 133 0.10 -12.13 -14.38
C LYS A 133 -1.10 -11.24 -14.04
N VAL A 134 -1.49 -11.19 -12.76
CA VAL A 134 -2.56 -10.30 -12.31
C VAL A 134 -2.17 -8.85 -12.59
N LEU A 135 -0.94 -8.46 -12.27
CA LEU A 135 -0.46 -7.09 -12.49
C LEU A 135 -0.54 -6.69 -13.96
N GLU A 136 -0.21 -7.59 -14.88
CA GLU A 136 -0.18 -7.32 -16.32
C GLU A 136 -1.55 -7.44 -17.01
N GLU A 137 -2.56 -7.96 -16.32
CA GLU A 137 -3.86 -8.35 -16.89
C GLU A 137 -4.58 -7.21 -17.62
N ASN A 138 -4.48 -5.99 -17.12
CA ASN A 138 -5.12 -4.82 -17.71
C ASN A 138 -4.11 -3.78 -18.22
N GLY A 139 -2.88 -4.21 -18.51
CA GLY A 139 -1.90 -3.37 -19.19
C GLY A 139 -0.87 -2.68 -18.31
N ALA A 140 -0.68 -3.09 -17.07
CA ALA A 140 0.48 -2.65 -16.28
C ALA A 140 1.76 -3.25 -16.88
N ILE A 141 2.86 -2.55 -16.74
CA ILE A 141 4.18 -2.97 -17.22
C ILE A 141 4.98 -3.46 -16.02
N PHE A 142 5.13 -4.78 -15.89
CA PHE A 142 5.91 -5.35 -14.79
C PHE A 142 7.40 -5.03 -14.95
N VAL A 143 8.02 -4.56 -13.87
CA VAL A 143 9.47 -4.31 -13.79
C VAL A 143 10.00 -5.11 -12.60
N ASP A 144 11.00 -5.96 -12.86
CA ASP A 144 11.59 -6.82 -11.84
C ASP A 144 12.67 -6.07 -11.05
N GLU A 145 12.21 -5.14 -10.22
CA GLU A 145 13.04 -4.36 -9.30
C GLU A 145 12.39 -4.34 -7.92
N ASP A 146 13.19 -4.06 -6.89
CA ASP A 146 12.70 -4.01 -5.51
C ASP A 146 11.63 -2.94 -5.33
N VAL A 147 11.85 -1.75 -5.92
CA VAL A 147 10.94 -0.60 -5.84
C VAL A 147 10.86 0.05 -7.21
N VAL A 148 9.66 0.34 -7.66
CA VAL A 148 9.39 1.00 -8.95
C VAL A 148 8.55 2.24 -8.72
N GLU A 149 9.00 3.37 -9.26
CA GLU A 149 8.26 4.64 -9.25
C GLU A 149 7.85 4.99 -10.68
N ASP A 150 6.57 5.31 -10.88
CA ASP A 150 6.06 5.82 -12.14
C ASP A 150 5.02 6.91 -11.84
N GLY A 151 5.39 8.17 -12.09
CA GLY A 151 4.54 9.30 -11.76
C GLY A 151 4.25 9.35 -10.26
N ASN A 152 2.98 9.38 -9.90
CA ASN A 152 2.52 9.39 -8.51
C ASN A 152 2.22 8.00 -7.95
N ILE A 153 2.81 6.96 -8.52
CA ILE A 153 2.63 5.59 -8.05
C ILE A 153 4.01 4.99 -7.71
N ILE A 154 4.13 4.45 -6.50
CA ILE A 154 5.32 3.71 -6.05
C ILE A 154 4.89 2.32 -5.61
N THR A 155 5.52 1.30 -6.19
CA THR A 155 5.27 -0.10 -5.83
C THR A 155 6.56 -0.77 -5.39
N ALA A 156 6.46 -1.79 -4.53
CA ALA A 156 7.59 -2.57 -4.05
C ALA A 156 7.22 -4.05 -3.94
N ASN A 157 8.21 -4.93 -4.02
CA ASN A 157 7.97 -6.36 -4.26
C ASN A 157 7.91 -7.23 -3.01
N GLY A 158 8.04 -6.69 -1.82
CA GLY A 158 7.87 -7.50 -0.61
C GLY A 158 8.63 -6.99 0.61
N PRO A 159 8.62 -7.80 1.70
CA PRO A 159 9.18 -7.36 2.99
C PRO A 159 10.64 -6.93 2.94
N LYS A 160 11.44 -7.57 2.10
CA LYS A 160 12.86 -7.22 1.96
C LYS A 160 13.07 -5.84 1.35
N ALA A 161 12.08 -5.33 0.63
CA ALA A 161 12.13 -4.00 0.02
C ALA A 161 11.53 -2.90 0.91
N ALA A 162 11.07 -3.23 2.12
CA ALA A 162 10.34 -2.30 2.98
C ALA A 162 11.11 -1.02 3.30
N GLU A 163 12.41 -1.13 3.58
CA GLU A 163 13.24 0.05 3.87
C GLU A 163 13.40 0.93 2.63
N LYS A 164 13.76 0.35 1.49
CA LYS A 164 13.87 1.11 0.22
C LYS A 164 12.54 1.77 -0.14
N PHE A 165 11.44 1.07 0.08
CA PHE A 165 10.10 1.57 -0.15
C PHE A 165 9.82 2.82 0.68
N GLY A 166 10.05 2.76 1.98
CA GLY A 166 9.87 3.90 2.88
C GLY A 166 10.77 5.09 2.50
N GLN A 167 12.04 4.84 2.16
CA GLN A 167 12.97 5.89 1.73
C GLN A 167 12.52 6.54 0.41
N LYS A 168 12.02 5.75 -0.53
CA LYS A 168 11.53 6.27 -1.81
C LYS A 168 10.32 7.17 -1.63
N ILE A 169 9.38 6.75 -0.77
CA ILE A 169 8.20 7.56 -0.43
C ILE A 169 8.63 8.87 0.23
N LEU A 170 9.51 8.80 1.22
CA LEU A 170 10.02 9.99 1.90
C LEU A 170 10.64 10.97 0.92
N LYS A 171 11.50 10.49 0.03
CA LYS A 171 12.16 11.31 -0.98
C LYS A 171 11.14 11.95 -1.93
N LYS A 172 10.12 11.22 -2.34
CA LYS A 172 9.08 11.72 -3.26
C LYS A 172 8.25 12.83 -2.63
N LEU A 173 7.99 12.75 -1.32
CA LEU A 173 7.18 13.71 -0.59
C LEU A 173 7.94 14.97 -0.18
N LYS A 174 9.26 14.92 -0.23
CA LYS A 174 10.13 16.08 -0.01
C LYS A 174 10.35 16.80 -1.33
#